data_e192ad80a0ca7f026953e5b0ce26d844
#
_entry.id   e192ad80a0ca7f026953e5b0ce26d844
#
_cell.length_a   1.000
_cell.length_b   1.000
_cell.length_c   1.000
_cell.angle_alpha   90.00
_cell.angle_beta   90.00
_cell.angle_gamma   90.00
#
_symmetry.space_group_name_H-M   'P 1'
#
loop_
_entity.id
_entity.type
_entity.pdbx_description
1 polymer ?
#
loop_
_entity_poly.entity_id
_entity_poly.type
_entity_poly.pdbx_seq_one_letter_code
_entity_poly.pdbx_strand_id
1 'polypeptide(L)'
;MIGLAQVYVLAGLVFAAAALLSARDASNRKRWVNAGFWGLLALSMLAGDQLGDLGNGLLVIALVAVAALGGLGRSAASDEPSERQARAAQHGHRLFLLALVIPVTALAGTLLFKGAAWLIDPKQVTLVSLALGAVLALTGGLIWLRERPVAALEEGRRLLDAVGWAAILPQMLASLGAVFALAGVGKVVGILASDVIPDGSRLGAVVAYGLGMALFTMVMGNAFAAFPVMAAAIGVPLLIQQYHGDPAVVAAVGMLAGFCGTLMTPMAANFNIVPAVLLDLKDRNAVVKMQVPTALPLLGFNIALIYWAAF
;
A
#
# COMPACT_ATOMS: atom_id res chain seq x y z
N MET A 1 -12.14 23.49 -4.51
CA MET A 1 -11.98 22.13 -5.06
C MET A 1 -11.45 21.22 -3.96
N ILE A 2 -12.06 20.07 -3.82
CA ILE A 2 -11.60 19.04 -2.88
C ILE A 2 -10.48 18.23 -3.57
N GLY A 3 -9.35 18.10 -2.92
CA GLY A 3 -8.20 17.37 -3.44
C GLY A 3 -7.47 16.57 -2.37
N LEU A 4 -6.24 16.15 -2.62
CA LEU A 4 -5.44 15.38 -1.67
C LEU A 4 -5.12 16.14 -0.38
N ALA A 5 -5.05 17.46 -0.40
CA ALA A 5 -4.80 18.25 0.81
C ALA A 5 -5.84 17.97 1.91
N GLN A 6 -7.13 17.89 1.55
CA GLN A 6 -8.19 17.56 2.51
C GLN A 6 -8.10 16.12 3.01
N VAL A 7 -7.69 15.21 2.14
CA VAL A 7 -7.45 13.80 2.52
C VAL A 7 -6.27 13.71 3.49
N TYR A 8 -5.19 14.45 3.25
CA TYR A 8 -4.03 14.49 4.16
C TYR A 8 -4.40 15.10 5.52
N VAL A 9 -5.22 16.16 5.53
CA VAL A 9 -5.73 16.72 6.80
C VAL A 9 -6.53 15.67 7.56
N LEU A 10 -7.44 14.95 6.91
CA LEU A 10 -8.22 13.89 7.55
C LEU A 10 -7.30 12.79 8.12
N ALA A 11 -6.37 12.29 7.32
CA ALA A 11 -5.41 11.28 7.76
C ALA A 11 -4.52 11.78 8.90
N GLY A 12 -4.04 13.03 8.81
CA GLY A 12 -3.24 13.67 9.85
C GLY A 12 -3.99 13.80 11.17
N LEU A 13 -5.29 14.12 11.14
CA LEU A 13 -6.13 14.17 12.35
C LEU A 13 -6.30 12.77 12.98
N VAL A 14 -6.44 11.71 12.17
CA VAL A 14 -6.49 10.33 12.67
C VAL A 14 -5.18 9.95 13.34
N PHE A 15 -4.03 10.26 12.72
CA PHE A 15 -2.72 9.99 13.34
C PHE A 15 -2.48 10.86 14.59
N ALA A 16 -2.93 12.11 14.61
CA ALA A 16 -2.86 12.96 15.80
C ALA A 16 -3.71 12.38 16.95
N ALA A 17 -4.92 11.92 16.65
CA ALA A 17 -5.75 11.23 17.63
C ALA A 17 -5.07 9.96 18.15
N ALA A 18 -4.48 9.14 17.26
CA ALA A 18 -3.71 7.96 17.65
C ALA A 18 -2.52 8.31 18.55
N ALA A 19 -1.78 9.38 18.25
CA ALA A 19 -0.68 9.87 19.08
C ALA A 19 -1.16 10.26 20.48
N LEU A 20 -2.23 11.03 20.59
CA LEU A 20 -2.82 11.46 21.86
C LEU A 20 -3.34 10.29 22.69
N LEU A 21 -4.03 9.35 22.05
CA LEU A 21 -4.54 8.15 22.71
C LEU A 21 -3.39 7.23 23.15
N SER A 22 -2.34 7.08 22.33
CA SER A 22 -1.14 6.32 22.71
C SER A 22 -0.43 6.93 23.93
N ALA A 23 -0.30 8.26 24.00
CA ALA A 23 0.29 8.94 25.14
C ALA A 23 -0.50 8.70 26.45
N ARG A 24 -1.82 8.55 26.35
CA ARG A 24 -2.74 8.29 27.49
C ARG A 24 -2.80 6.83 27.90
N ASP A 25 -2.35 5.91 27.05
CA ASP A 25 -2.44 4.46 27.30
C ASP A 25 -1.37 4.02 28.32
N ALA A 26 -1.74 3.99 29.59
CA ALA A 26 -0.87 3.54 30.68
C ALA A 26 -0.53 2.04 30.61
N SER A 27 -1.29 1.24 29.86
CA SER A 27 -1.05 -0.20 29.70
C SER A 27 0.16 -0.49 28.78
N ASN A 28 0.45 0.43 27.87
CA ASN A 28 1.57 0.29 26.93
C ASN A 28 2.85 0.92 27.53
N ARG A 29 3.82 0.08 27.86
CA ARG A 29 5.11 0.55 28.40
C ARG A 29 5.87 1.49 27.44
N LYS A 30 5.59 1.38 26.13
CA LYS A 30 6.22 2.21 25.09
C LYS A 30 5.28 3.31 24.56
N ARG A 31 4.30 3.72 25.35
CA ARG A 31 3.30 4.74 24.98
C ARG A 31 3.88 6.02 24.37
N TRP A 32 4.99 6.51 24.91
CA TRP A 32 5.64 7.73 24.42
C TRP A 32 6.34 7.54 23.07
N VAL A 33 6.90 6.34 22.83
CA VAL A 33 7.49 5.98 21.53
C VAL A 33 6.41 5.90 20.46
N ASN A 34 5.28 5.24 20.76
CA ASN A 34 4.12 5.18 19.87
C ASN A 34 3.54 6.59 19.62
N ALA A 35 3.36 7.38 20.68
CA ALA A 35 2.87 8.75 20.56
C ALA A 35 3.79 9.63 19.68
N GLY A 36 5.10 9.52 19.86
CA GLY A 36 6.07 10.21 19.03
C GLY A 36 6.02 9.78 17.57
N PHE A 37 5.95 8.48 17.31
CA PHE A 37 5.87 7.93 15.95
C PHE A 37 4.61 8.40 15.21
N TRP A 38 3.42 8.23 15.82
CA TRP A 38 2.16 8.68 15.22
C TRP A 38 2.07 10.20 15.14
N GLY A 39 2.67 10.92 16.11
CA GLY A 39 2.77 12.38 16.08
C GLY A 39 3.63 12.91 14.93
N LEU A 40 4.77 12.27 14.64
CA LEU A 40 5.60 12.60 13.49
C LEU A 40 4.85 12.33 12.16
N LEU A 41 4.12 11.22 12.07
CA LEU A 41 3.26 10.94 10.91
C LEU A 41 2.15 11.97 10.76
N ALA A 42 1.49 12.35 11.86
CA ALA A 42 0.50 13.43 11.84
C ALA A 42 1.10 14.74 11.34
N LEU A 43 2.30 15.10 11.81
CA LEU A 43 3.01 16.30 11.38
C LEU A 43 3.33 16.26 9.88
N SER A 44 3.78 15.10 9.36
CA SER A 44 4.02 14.91 7.92
C SER A 44 2.77 15.16 7.09
N MET A 45 1.61 14.66 7.55
CA MET A 45 0.34 14.81 6.82
C MET A 45 -0.26 16.22 6.93
N LEU A 46 -0.11 16.89 8.09
CA LEU A 46 -0.73 18.19 8.34
C LEU A 46 0.15 19.36 7.89
N ALA A 47 1.45 19.22 7.93
CA ALA A 47 2.40 20.30 7.70
C ALA A 47 3.50 19.95 6.69
N GLY A 48 3.35 18.86 5.91
CA GLY A 48 4.37 18.40 4.97
C GLY A 48 4.76 19.45 3.93
N ASP A 49 3.81 20.19 3.39
CA ASP A 49 4.07 21.26 2.41
C ASP A 49 4.89 22.42 3.01
N GLN A 50 4.70 22.70 4.30
CA GLN A 50 5.39 23.79 5.01
C GLN A 50 6.81 23.41 5.43
N LEU A 51 7.07 22.11 5.64
CA LEU A 51 8.37 21.58 6.04
C LEU A 51 9.40 21.61 4.91
N GLY A 52 8.96 21.62 3.66
CA GLY A 52 9.81 21.51 2.49
C GLY A 52 10.57 20.17 2.41
N ASP A 53 11.43 20.02 1.41
CA ASP A 53 12.12 18.75 1.14
C ASP A 53 13.05 18.33 2.27
N LEU A 54 13.84 19.28 2.81
CA LEU A 54 14.77 19.02 3.90
C LEU A 54 14.03 18.63 5.19
N GLY A 55 12.99 19.37 5.53
CA GLY A 55 12.19 19.10 6.73
C GLY A 55 11.50 17.74 6.67
N ASN A 56 10.91 17.39 5.53
CA ASN A 56 10.32 16.09 5.31
C ASN A 56 11.36 14.95 5.33
N GLY A 57 12.55 15.18 4.77
CA GLY A 57 13.66 14.22 4.84
C GLY A 57 14.10 13.94 6.28
N LEU A 58 14.28 14.99 7.09
CA LEU A 58 14.63 14.87 8.52
C LEU A 58 13.52 14.16 9.31
N LEU A 59 12.25 14.45 9.01
CA LEU A 59 11.10 13.79 9.63
C LEU A 59 11.07 12.28 9.33
N VAL A 60 11.35 11.88 8.08
CA VAL A 60 11.44 10.47 7.69
C VAL A 60 12.59 9.79 8.44
N ILE A 61 13.77 10.43 8.54
CA ILE A 61 14.89 9.89 9.32
C ILE A 61 14.48 9.72 10.79
N ALA A 62 13.77 10.69 11.38
CA ALA A 62 13.27 10.59 12.76
C ALA A 62 12.29 9.42 12.91
N LEU A 63 11.34 9.23 11.98
CA LEU A 63 10.42 8.09 11.98
C LEU A 63 11.17 6.76 11.95
N VAL A 64 12.16 6.63 11.07
CA VAL A 64 12.99 5.42 10.96
C VAL A 64 13.80 5.20 12.24
N ALA A 65 14.38 6.24 12.81
CA ALA A 65 15.13 6.15 14.07
C ALA A 65 14.23 5.68 15.23
N VAL A 66 13.04 6.25 15.37
CA VAL A 66 12.06 5.82 16.39
C VAL A 66 11.67 4.34 16.19
N ALA A 67 11.45 3.92 14.95
CA ALA A 67 11.10 2.54 14.63
C ALA A 67 12.25 1.56 14.93
N ALA A 68 13.49 1.93 14.56
CA ALA A 68 14.67 1.07 14.68
C ALA A 68 15.21 0.99 16.13
N LEU A 69 15.29 2.11 16.84
CA LEU A 69 15.88 2.18 18.16
C LEU A 69 14.91 1.84 19.29
N GLY A 70 13.67 2.29 19.17
CA GLY A 70 12.67 2.08 20.22
C GLY A 70 11.79 0.86 19.99
N GLY A 71 11.44 0.58 18.75
CA GLY A 71 10.38 -0.34 18.35
C GLY A 71 9.04 0.08 18.97
N LEU A 72 7.95 -0.03 18.24
CA LEU A 72 6.62 0.30 18.77
C LEU A 72 6.13 -0.76 19.75
N GLY A 73 5.41 -0.32 20.76
CA GLY A 73 4.73 -1.20 21.73
C GLY A 73 3.34 -1.56 21.21
N ARG A 74 2.85 -2.72 21.61
CA ARG A 74 1.47 -3.14 21.35
C ARG A 74 0.58 -2.74 22.51
N SER A 75 -0.60 -2.20 22.20
CA SER A 75 -1.65 -1.93 23.18
C SER A 75 -2.43 -3.19 23.47
N ALA A 76 -2.91 -3.33 24.72
CA ALA A 76 -3.82 -4.41 25.08
C ALA A 76 -5.14 -4.29 24.29
N ALA A 77 -5.79 -5.41 24.02
CA ALA A 77 -7.14 -5.42 23.47
C ALA A 77 -8.12 -4.89 24.51
N SER A 78 -9.08 -4.07 24.07
CA SER A 78 -10.15 -3.56 24.95
C SER A 78 -11.14 -4.64 25.36
N ASP A 79 -11.41 -5.59 24.46
CA ASP A 79 -12.39 -6.65 24.65
C ASP A 79 -11.73 -8.01 24.73
N GLU A 80 -12.33 -8.93 25.51
CA GLU A 80 -11.89 -10.32 25.53
C GLU A 80 -12.14 -11.01 24.18
N PRO A 81 -11.27 -11.99 23.79
CA PRO A 81 -11.45 -12.73 22.54
C PRO A 81 -12.83 -13.39 22.39
N SER A 82 -13.43 -13.84 23.50
CA SER A 82 -14.77 -14.43 23.55
C SER A 82 -15.87 -13.44 23.17
N GLU A 83 -15.80 -12.21 23.65
CA GLU A 83 -16.78 -11.16 23.31
C GLU A 83 -16.68 -10.76 21.85
N ARG A 84 -15.47 -10.64 21.30
CA ARG A 84 -15.26 -10.36 19.88
C ARG A 84 -15.83 -11.45 18.98
N GLN A 85 -15.63 -12.72 19.35
CA GLN A 85 -16.20 -13.85 18.61
C GLN A 85 -17.72 -13.85 18.66
N ALA A 86 -18.32 -13.57 19.82
CA ALA A 86 -19.77 -13.48 19.96
C ALA A 86 -20.35 -12.37 19.10
N ARG A 87 -19.76 -11.17 19.11
CA ARG A 87 -20.18 -10.03 18.26
C ARG A 87 -19.99 -10.33 16.77
N ALA A 88 -18.87 -10.95 16.38
CA ALA A 88 -18.64 -11.37 15.02
C ALA A 88 -19.65 -12.40 14.53
N ALA A 89 -20.02 -13.37 15.37
CA ALA A 89 -21.03 -14.38 15.07
C ALA A 89 -22.43 -13.77 14.92
N GLN A 90 -22.76 -12.75 15.72
CA GLN A 90 -24.04 -12.05 15.64
C GLN A 90 -24.25 -11.34 14.29
N HIS A 91 -23.22 -10.73 13.73
CA HIS A 91 -23.29 -9.99 12.47
C HIS A 91 -22.89 -10.84 11.25
N GLY A 92 -22.09 -11.87 11.45
CA GLY A 92 -21.66 -12.83 10.42
C GLY A 92 -21.09 -12.14 9.19
N HIS A 93 -21.46 -12.66 8.00
CA HIS A 93 -20.98 -12.13 6.72
C HIS A 93 -21.42 -10.70 6.39
N ARG A 94 -22.42 -10.16 7.11
CA ARG A 94 -22.91 -8.79 6.86
C ARG A 94 -21.84 -7.73 7.15
N LEU A 95 -20.84 -8.02 7.99
CA LEU A 95 -19.71 -7.12 8.23
C LEU A 95 -18.93 -6.80 6.94
N PHE A 96 -18.92 -7.71 5.96
CA PHE A 96 -18.30 -7.44 4.65
C PHE A 96 -18.98 -6.31 3.87
N LEU A 97 -20.25 -6.00 4.15
CA LEU A 97 -20.94 -4.88 3.52
C LEU A 97 -20.25 -3.55 3.81
N LEU A 98 -19.76 -3.37 5.04
CA LEU A 98 -18.99 -2.17 5.40
C LEU A 98 -17.67 -2.06 4.63
N ALA A 99 -16.97 -3.18 4.47
CA ALA A 99 -15.74 -3.22 3.67
C ALA A 99 -16.01 -2.90 2.19
N LEU A 100 -17.14 -3.38 1.64
CA LEU A 100 -17.54 -3.12 0.26
C LEU A 100 -17.95 -1.66 0.00
N VAL A 101 -18.39 -0.91 1.01
CA VAL A 101 -18.70 0.52 0.87
C VAL A 101 -17.50 1.29 0.29
N ILE A 102 -16.28 0.96 0.70
CA ILE A 102 -15.07 1.66 0.25
C ILE A 102 -14.86 1.53 -1.27
N PRO A 103 -14.69 0.32 -1.84
CA PRO A 103 -14.47 0.18 -3.28
C PRO A 103 -15.69 0.59 -4.12
N VAL A 104 -16.91 0.38 -3.63
CA VAL A 104 -18.13 0.81 -4.32
C VAL A 104 -18.18 2.34 -4.39
N THR A 105 -17.90 3.04 -3.30
CA THR A 105 -17.85 4.51 -3.28
C THR A 105 -16.70 5.03 -4.15
N ALA A 106 -15.54 4.39 -4.13
CA ALA A 106 -14.42 4.77 -4.98
C ALA A 106 -14.78 4.64 -6.47
N LEU A 107 -15.42 3.54 -6.88
CA LEU A 107 -15.87 3.32 -8.25
C LEU A 107 -16.97 4.31 -8.64
N ALA A 108 -18.05 4.39 -7.85
CA ALA A 108 -19.16 5.30 -8.11
C ALA A 108 -18.72 6.76 -8.15
N GLY A 109 -17.89 7.17 -7.19
CA GLY A 109 -17.34 8.53 -7.13
C GLY A 109 -16.45 8.85 -8.33
N THR A 110 -15.60 7.90 -8.74
CA THR A 110 -14.78 8.10 -9.95
C THR A 110 -15.62 8.30 -11.20
N LEU A 111 -16.73 7.57 -11.34
CA LEU A 111 -17.63 7.69 -12.48
C LEU A 111 -18.47 8.96 -12.42
N LEU A 112 -19.06 9.27 -11.26
CA LEU A 112 -19.99 10.38 -11.09
C LEU A 112 -19.28 11.74 -11.08
N PHE A 113 -18.11 11.83 -10.42
CA PHE A 113 -17.39 13.10 -10.27
C PHE A 113 -16.40 13.39 -11.40
N LYS A 114 -16.24 12.48 -12.37
CA LYS A 114 -15.37 12.70 -13.54
C LYS A 114 -15.73 13.96 -14.33
N GLY A 115 -17.02 14.33 -14.36
CA GLY A 115 -17.53 15.55 -14.99
C GLY A 115 -17.63 16.77 -14.07
N ALA A 116 -17.37 16.62 -12.76
CA ALA A 116 -17.55 17.66 -11.74
C ALA A 116 -16.21 18.32 -11.34
N ALA A 117 -15.45 18.80 -12.34
CA ALA A 117 -14.14 19.44 -12.13
C ALA A 117 -14.18 20.68 -11.22
N TRP A 118 -15.37 21.27 -11.01
CA TRP A 118 -15.56 22.37 -10.06
C TRP A 118 -15.54 21.94 -8.60
N LEU A 119 -15.86 20.66 -8.31
CA LEU A 119 -15.96 20.13 -6.95
C LEU A 119 -14.69 19.39 -6.55
N ILE A 120 -14.17 18.49 -7.40
CA ILE A 120 -13.03 17.62 -7.12
C ILE A 120 -11.98 17.80 -8.22
N ASP A 121 -10.70 17.78 -7.85
CA ASP A 121 -9.58 17.77 -8.79
C ASP A 121 -9.68 16.53 -9.70
N PRO A 122 -9.80 16.68 -11.02
CA PRO A 122 -9.95 15.57 -11.97
C PRO A 122 -8.84 14.54 -11.91
N LYS A 123 -7.62 14.96 -11.53
CA LYS A 123 -6.46 14.06 -11.38
C LYS A 123 -6.52 13.19 -10.13
N GLN A 124 -7.37 13.54 -9.17
CA GLN A 124 -7.39 12.94 -7.83
C GLN A 124 -8.75 12.36 -7.46
N VAL A 125 -9.71 12.33 -8.38
CA VAL A 125 -11.09 11.88 -8.16
C VAL A 125 -11.16 10.52 -7.46
N THR A 126 -10.38 9.55 -7.92
CA THR A 126 -10.39 8.20 -7.35
C THR A 126 -9.90 8.19 -5.91
N LEU A 127 -8.83 8.92 -5.59
CA LEU A 127 -8.28 8.97 -4.22
C LEU A 127 -9.20 9.71 -3.25
N VAL A 128 -9.81 10.80 -3.70
CA VAL A 128 -10.81 11.54 -2.91
C VAL A 128 -12.05 10.68 -2.68
N SER A 129 -12.51 9.96 -3.70
CA SER A 129 -13.66 9.05 -3.60
C SER A 129 -13.37 7.85 -2.69
N LEU A 130 -12.12 7.36 -2.67
CA LEU A 130 -11.67 6.32 -1.75
C LEU A 130 -11.72 6.83 -0.29
N ALA A 131 -11.22 8.04 -0.04
CA ALA A 131 -11.27 8.66 1.28
C ALA A 131 -12.73 8.88 1.74
N LEU A 132 -13.60 9.34 0.83
CA LEU A 132 -15.03 9.45 1.11
C LEU A 132 -15.63 8.10 1.46
N GLY A 133 -15.28 7.04 0.72
CA GLY A 133 -15.71 5.67 1.00
C GLY A 133 -15.28 5.19 2.39
N ALA A 134 -14.07 5.51 2.81
CA ALA A 134 -13.58 5.19 4.15
C ALA A 134 -14.39 5.93 5.25
N VAL A 135 -14.69 7.21 5.06
CA VAL A 135 -15.53 7.99 5.99
C VAL A 135 -16.95 7.43 6.04
N LEU A 136 -17.55 7.10 4.89
CA LEU A 136 -18.89 6.50 4.84
C LEU A 136 -18.93 5.12 5.47
N ALA A 137 -17.94 4.28 5.25
CA ALA A 137 -17.82 2.97 5.87
C ALA A 137 -17.68 3.08 7.39
N LEU A 138 -16.85 4.03 7.88
CA LEU A 138 -16.68 4.27 9.30
C LEU A 138 -17.97 4.79 9.96
N THR A 139 -18.57 5.83 9.38
CA THR A 139 -19.81 6.41 9.92
C THR A 139 -20.98 5.42 9.87
N GLY A 140 -21.14 4.72 8.74
CA GLY A 140 -22.13 3.65 8.60
C GLY A 140 -21.93 2.51 9.60
N GLY A 141 -20.65 2.12 9.82
CA GLY A 141 -20.29 1.13 10.84
C GLY A 141 -20.63 1.57 12.25
N LEU A 142 -20.29 2.79 12.63
CA LEU A 142 -20.63 3.34 13.95
C LEU A 142 -22.15 3.37 14.21
N ILE A 143 -22.92 3.80 13.21
CA ILE A 143 -24.38 3.86 13.32
C ILE A 143 -24.97 2.44 13.41
N TRP A 144 -24.53 1.52 12.54
CA TRP A 144 -25.06 0.17 12.49
C TRP A 144 -24.71 -0.65 13.72
N LEU A 145 -23.47 -0.56 14.19
CA LEU A 145 -22.98 -1.28 15.36
C LEU A 145 -23.33 -0.56 16.67
N ARG A 146 -23.89 0.66 16.59
CA ARG A 146 -24.23 1.52 17.73
C ARG A 146 -23.04 1.80 18.66
N GLU A 147 -21.85 1.92 18.06
CA GLU A 147 -20.62 2.18 18.80
C GLU A 147 -20.33 3.69 18.91
N ARG A 148 -19.59 4.05 19.95
CA ARG A 148 -19.18 5.44 20.17
C ARG A 148 -18.00 5.80 19.24
N PRO A 149 -17.91 7.04 18.71
CA PRO A 149 -16.78 7.45 17.89
C PRO A 149 -15.41 7.25 18.55
N VAL A 150 -15.35 7.39 19.89
CA VAL A 150 -14.13 7.17 20.66
C VAL A 150 -13.68 5.71 20.60
N ALA A 151 -14.60 4.76 20.63
CA ALA A 151 -14.29 3.34 20.53
C ALA A 151 -13.63 3.00 19.18
N ALA A 152 -14.09 3.62 18.08
CA ALA A 152 -13.46 3.47 16.77
C ALA A 152 -12.03 4.04 16.73
N LEU A 153 -11.79 5.17 17.40
CA LEU A 153 -10.45 5.75 17.48
C LEU A 153 -9.51 4.90 18.36
N GLU A 154 -9.99 4.35 19.46
CA GLU A 154 -9.23 3.46 20.34
C GLU A 154 -8.87 2.16 19.62
N GLU A 155 -9.82 1.53 18.94
CA GLU A 155 -9.57 0.33 18.17
C GLU A 155 -8.68 0.62 16.95
N GLY A 156 -8.90 1.74 16.25
CA GLY A 156 -8.03 2.23 15.18
C GLY A 156 -6.59 2.40 15.65
N ARG A 157 -6.38 3.04 16.83
CA ARG A 157 -5.05 3.16 17.45
C ARG A 157 -4.45 1.78 17.74
N ARG A 158 -5.22 0.86 18.33
CA ARG A 158 -4.77 -0.49 18.64
C ARG A 158 -4.29 -1.24 17.39
N LEU A 159 -5.04 -1.12 16.29
CA LEU A 159 -4.66 -1.71 15.01
C LEU A 159 -3.42 -1.03 14.42
N LEU A 160 -3.32 0.30 14.50
CA LEU A 160 -2.13 1.04 14.10
C LEU A 160 -0.90 0.59 14.90
N ASP A 161 -1.01 0.47 16.22
CA ASP A 161 0.08 -0.01 17.07
C ASP A 161 0.47 -1.47 16.76
N ALA A 162 -0.50 -2.32 16.34
CA ALA A 162 -0.23 -3.69 15.91
C ALA A 162 0.54 -3.74 14.58
N VAL A 163 0.16 -2.88 13.61
CA VAL A 163 0.86 -2.71 12.33
C VAL A 163 2.24 -2.08 12.55
N GLY A 164 2.31 -1.11 13.47
CA GLY A 164 3.54 -0.48 13.90
C GLY A 164 4.29 0.22 12.76
N TRP A 165 5.61 0.07 12.75
CA TRP A 165 6.49 0.70 11.75
C TRP A 165 6.19 0.26 10.30
N ALA A 166 5.54 -0.87 10.09
CA ALA A 166 5.16 -1.32 8.76
C ALA A 166 4.21 -0.35 8.04
N ALA A 167 3.55 0.55 8.77
CA ALA A 167 2.69 1.59 8.21
C ALA A 167 3.42 2.56 7.27
N ILE A 168 4.74 2.81 7.47
CA ILE A 168 5.54 3.72 6.63
C ILE A 168 6.21 3.01 5.45
N LEU A 169 6.25 1.68 5.44
CA LEU A 169 6.97 0.92 4.39
C LEU A 169 6.52 1.25 2.97
N PRO A 170 5.22 1.32 2.63
CA PRO A 170 4.80 1.61 1.26
C PRO A 170 5.38 2.91 0.73
N GLN A 171 5.40 3.96 1.56
CA GLN A 171 5.94 5.27 1.20
C GLN A 171 7.46 5.24 1.05
N MET A 172 8.16 4.57 1.96
CA MET A 172 9.62 4.40 1.90
C MET A 172 10.04 3.63 0.65
N LEU A 173 9.33 2.56 0.31
CA LEU A 173 9.63 1.75 -0.87
C LEU A 173 9.33 2.49 -2.18
N ALA A 174 8.27 3.31 -2.23
CA ALA A 174 8.00 4.17 -3.38
C ALA A 174 9.11 5.20 -3.59
N SER A 175 9.62 5.82 -2.52
CA SER A 175 10.76 6.75 -2.57
C SER A 175 12.03 6.04 -3.06
N LEU A 176 12.29 4.82 -2.62
CA LEU A 176 13.42 4.00 -3.07
C LEU A 176 13.34 3.73 -4.59
N GLY A 177 12.15 3.46 -5.12
CA GLY A 177 11.93 3.29 -6.56
C GLY A 177 12.31 4.53 -7.36
N ALA A 178 11.95 5.73 -6.88
CA ALA A 178 12.34 6.99 -7.49
C ALA A 178 13.87 7.21 -7.47
N VAL A 179 14.52 6.90 -6.34
CA VAL A 179 15.99 6.97 -6.23
C VAL A 179 16.67 6.01 -7.23
N PHE A 180 16.16 4.79 -7.37
CA PHE A 180 16.71 3.84 -8.32
C PHE A 180 16.54 4.28 -9.78
N ALA A 181 15.40 4.90 -10.10
CA ALA A 181 15.20 5.47 -11.44
C ALA A 181 16.21 6.59 -11.73
N LEU A 182 16.42 7.50 -10.77
CA LEU A 182 17.41 8.59 -10.89
C LEU A 182 18.85 8.08 -10.95
N ALA A 183 19.18 7.04 -10.18
CA ALA A 183 20.50 6.39 -10.19
C ALA A 183 20.80 5.59 -11.48
N GLY A 184 19.83 5.48 -12.39
CA GLY A 184 20.02 4.77 -13.64
C GLY A 184 20.06 3.25 -13.51
N VAL A 185 19.55 2.68 -12.41
CA VAL A 185 19.52 1.23 -12.17
C VAL A 185 18.84 0.50 -13.33
N GLY A 186 17.78 1.08 -13.92
CA GLY A 186 17.11 0.52 -15.09
C GLY A 186 18.04 0.31 -16.29
N LYS A 187 19.00 1.21 -16.53
CA LYS A 187 19.99 1.04 -17.62
C LYS A 187 20.91 -0.17 -17.38
N VAL A 188 21.38 -0.33 -16.15
CA VAL A 188 22.24 -1.46 -15.78
C VAL A 188 21.47 -2.78 -15.90
N VAL A 189 20.24 -2.82 -15.40
CA VAL A 189 19.36 -3.99 -15.55
C VAL A 189 19.07 -4.28 -17.02
N GLY A 190 18.88 -3.25 -17.85
CA GLY A 190 18.69 -3.40 -19.31
C GLY A 190 19.89 -4.04 -20.00
N ILE A 191 21.12 -3.63 -19.66
CA ILE A 191 22.35 -4.22 -20.18
C ILE A 191 22.43 -5.71 -19.80
N LEU A 192 22.22 -6.03 -18.51
CA LEU A 192 22.23 -7.41 -18.04
C LEU A 192 21.12 -8.26 -18.68
N ALA A 193 19.95 -7.66 -18.93
CA ALA A 193 18.85 -8.34 -19.60
C ALA A 193 19.16 -8.62 -21.08
N SER A 194 19.87 -7.73 -21.78
CA SER A 194 20.25 -7.93 -23.18
C SER A 194 21.17 -9.13 -23.37
N ASP A 195 21.99 -9.46 -22.37
CA ASP A 195 22.89 -10.65 -22.45
C ASP A 195 22.10 -11.97 -22.29
N VAL A 196 20.90 -11.92 -21.71
CA VAL A 196 20.06 -13.11 -21.44
C VAL A 196 18.93 -13.26 -22.46
N ILE A 197 18.44 -12.15 -23.01
CA ILE A 197 17.36 -12.16 -23.99
C ILE A 197 17.93 -12.50 -25.38
N PRO A 198 17.47 -13.59 -26.02
CA PRO A 198 17.96 -13.90 -27.40
C PRO A 198 17.59 -12.78 -28.37
N ASP A 199 18.54 -12.41 -29.23
CA ASP A 199 18.35 -11.38 -30.23
C ASP A 199 17.11 -11.61 -31.10
N GLY A 200 16.27 -10.57 -31.22
CA GLY A 200 15.04 -10.65 -32.03
C GLY A 200 13.90 -11.44 -31.39
N SER A 201 14.07 -11.97 -30.17
CA SER A 201 13.03 -12.76 -29.50
C SER A 201 12.05 -11.87 -28.75
N ARG A 202 10.91 -11.55 -29.36
CA ARG A 202 9.79 -10.85 -28.69
C ARG A 202 9.30 -11.61 -27.46
N LEU A 203 9.15 -12.95 -27.56
CA LEU A 203 8.75 -13.77 -26.44
C LEU A 203 9.76 -13.71 -25.30
N GLY A 204 11.05 -13.77 -25.61
CA GLY A 204 12.13 -13.62 -24.62
C GLY A 204 12.05 -12.30 -23.88
N ALA A 205 11.82 -11.19 -24.60
CA ALA A 205 11.67 -9.86 -23.99
C ALA A 205 10.44 -9.77 -23.08
N VAL A 206 9.28 -10.33 -23.49
CA VAL A 206 8.05 -10.36 -22.69
C VAL A 206 8.24 -11.20 -21.42
N VAL A 207 8.84 -12.39 -21.53
CA VAL A 207 9.14 -13.25 -20.38
C VAL A 207 10.11 -12.58 -19.43
N ALA A 208 11.20 -11.99 -19.94
CA ALA A 208 12.18 -11.26 -19.13
C ALA A 208 11.54 -10.06 -18.41
N TYR A 209 10.65 -9.33 -19.08
CA TYR A 209 9.93 -8.22 -18.46
C TYR A 209 8.99 -8.70 -17.35
N GLY A 210 8.13 -9.69 -17.60
CA GLY A 210 7.17 -10.18 -16.62
C GLY A 210 7.84 -10.85 -15.42
N LEU A 211 8.83 -11.72 -15.64
CA LEU A 211 9.62 -12.33 -14.57
C LEU A 211 10.46 -11.28 -13.83
N GLY A 212 11.08 -10.35 -14.56
CA GLY A 212 11.86 -9.26 -13.98
C GLY A 212 11.00 -8.37 -13.08
N MET A 213 9.78 -8.01 -13.51
CA MET A 213 8.81 -7.29 -12.68
C MET A 213 8.53 -8.03 -11.38
N ALA A 214 8.25 -9.33 -11.43
CA ALA A 214 7.96 -10.13 -10.25
C ALA A 214 9.19 -10.26 -9.34
N LEU A 215 10.35 -10.63 -9.88
CA LEU A 215 11.58 -10.82 -9.11
C LEU A 215 12.07 -9.52 -8.47
N PHE A 216 12.07 -8.42 -9.24
CA PHE A 216 12.47 -7.12 -8.71
C PHE A 216 11.52 -6.67 -7.59
N THR A 217 10.22 -6.91 -7.76
CA THR A 217 9.22 -6.66 -6.73
C THR A 217 9.44 -7.53 -5.49
N MET A 218 9.82 -8.79 -5.64
CA MET A 218 10.13 -9.67 -4.49
C MET A 218 11.30 -9.13 -3.67
N VAL A 219 12.32 -8.59 -4.33
CA VAL A 219 13.48 -7.98 -3.65
C VAL A 219 13.09 -6.65 -2.99
N MET A 220 12.37 -5.80 -3.70
CA MET A 220 12.02 -4.46 -3.21
C MET A 220 10.78 -4.44 -2.32
N GLY A 221 9.97 -5.49 -2.32
CA GLY A 221 8.73 -5.56 -1.56
C GLY A 221 7.57 -4.72 -2.09
N ASN A 222 7.73 -4.04 -3.25
CA ASN A 222 6.71 -3.16 -3.80
C ASN A 222 6.77 -3.07 -5.32
N ALA A 223 5.67 -3.37 -6.01
CA ALA A 223 5.57 -3.29 -7.46
C ALA A 223 5.70 -1.86 -8.00
N PHE A 224 5.23 -0.84 -7.26
CA PHE A 224 5.38 0.56 -7.68
C PHE A 224 6.83 1.02 -7.66
N ALA A 225 7.67 0.46 -6.79
CA ALA A 225 9.09 0.73 -6.76
C ALA A 225 9.85 -0.02 -7.87
N ALA A 226 9.43 -1.24 -8.19
CA ALA A 226 10.02 -2.05 -9.25
C ALA A 226 9.68 -1.54 -10.66
N PHE A 227 8.46 -1.00 -10.84
CA PHE A 227 7.94 -0.62 -12.14
C PHE A 227 8.81 0.41 -12.89
N PRO A 228 9.22 1.56 -12.31
CA PRO A 228 10.06 2.52 -13.03
C PRO A 228 11.38 1.92 -13.53
N VAL A 229 11.97 1.04 -12.74
CA VAL A 229 13.24 0.37 -13.07
C VAL A 229 13.03 -0.59 -14.23
N MET A 230 12.06 -1.48 -14.17
CA MET A 230 11.79 -2.49 -15.19
C MET A 230 11.19 -1.88 -16.47
N ALA A 231 10.38 -0.83 -16.33
CA ALA A 231 9.89 -0.07 -17.49
C ALA A 231 11.05 0.57 -18.25
N ALA A 232 12.01 1.19 -17.56
CA ALA A 232 13.20 1.78 -18.18
C ALA A 232 14.18 0.73 -18.72
N ALA A 233 14.28 -0.45 -18.07
CA ALA A 233 15.21 -1.50 -18.48
C ALA A 233 14.74 -2.27 -19.71
N ILE A 234 13.49 -2.69 -19.77
CA ILE A 234 12.96 -3.62 -20.76
C ILE A 234 11.65 -3.10 -21.39
N GLY A 235 10.73 -2.60 -20.58
CA GLY A 235 9.40 -2.22 -21.02
C GLY A 235 9.40 -1.21 -22.15
N VAL A 236 10.04 -0.06 -21.94
CA VAL A 236 10.11 1.02 -22.94
C VAL A 236 11.04 0.65 -24.10
N PRO A 237 12.34 0.31 -23.89
CA PRO A 237 13.25 0.13 -25.00
C PRO A 237 12.92 -1.08 -25.87
N LEU A 238 12.59 -2.21 -25.28
CA LEU A 238 12.33 -3.44 -26.04
C LEU A 238 10.87 -3.58 -26.44
N LEU A 239 9.94 -3.62 -25.46
CA LEU A 239 8.55 -3.97 -25.76
C LEU A 239 7.83 -2.86 -26.51
N ILE A 240 8.05 -1.59 -26.14
CA ILE A 240 7.34 -0.46 -26.76
C ILE A 240 8.08 0.05 -28.01
N GLN A 241 9.38 0.39 -27.89
CA GLN A 241 10.11 1.03 -28.99
C GLN A 241 10.54 0.03 -30.06
N GLN A 242 11.12 -1.11 -29.69
CA GLN A 242 11.64 -2.09 -30.65
C GLN A 242 10.54 -2.99 -31.24
N TYR A 243 9.64 -3.51 -30.39
CA TYR A 243 8.60 -4.43 -30.83
C TYR A 243 7.23 -3.77 -31.07
N HIS A 244 7.11 -2.46 -30.88
CA HIS A 244 5.89 -1.66 -31.12
C HIS A 244 4.66 -2.12 -30.32
N GLY A 245 4.89 -2.64 -29.10
CA GLY A 245 3.81 -3.05 -28.20
C GLY A 245 3.01 -1.86 -27.66
N ASP A 246 1.72 -2.11 -27.40
CA ASP A 246 0.84 -1.10 -26.80
C ASP A 246 1.36 -0.67 -25.42
N PRO A 247 1.71 0.62 -25.21
CA PRO A 247 2.26 1.11 -23.94
C PRO A 247 1.30 0.91 -22.76
N ALA A 248 -0.02 1.02 -22.97
CA ALA A 248 -1.00 0.88 -21.91
C ALA A 248 -1.08 -0.58 -21.41
N VAL A 249 -1.06 -1.54 -22.33
CA VAL A 249 -1.06 -2.98 -22.01
C VAL A 249 0.25 -3.36 -21.32
N VAL A 250 1.40 -2.96 -21.89
CA VAL A 250 2.72 -3.25 -21.31
C VAL A 250 2.84 -2.69 -19.90
N ALA A 251 2.40 -1.45 -19.66
CA ALA A 251 2.45 -0.84 -18.34
C ALA A 251 1.46 -1.49 -17.36
N ALA A 252 0.20 -1.64 -17.74
CA ALA A 252 -0.84 -2.15 -16.85
C ALA A 252 -0.60 -3.62 -16.48
N VAL A 253 -0.38 -4.49 -17.47
CA VAL A 253 -0.18 -5.92 -17.21
C VAL A 253 1.21 -6.19 -16.62
N GLY A 254 2.23 -5.38 -16.97
CA GLY A 254 3.52 -5.39 -16.30
C GLY A 254 3.41 -5.10 -14.81
N MET A 255 2.61 -4.12 -14.43
CA MET A 255 2.31 -3.84 -13.01
C MET A 255 1.62 -5.02 -12.33
N LEU A 256 0.65 -5.69 -13.02
CA LEU A 256 0.00 -6.91 -12.50
C LEU A 256 1.00 -8.06 -12.31
N ALA A 257 1.95 -8.24 -13.23
CA ALA A 257 3.05 -9.19 -13.05
C ALA A 257 3.91 -8.84 -11.83
N GLY A 258 4.18 -7.56 -11.58
CA GLY A 258 4.83 -7.08 -10.37
C GLY A 258 4.03 -7.41 -9.11
N PHE A 259 2.71 -7.25 -9.11
CA PHE A 259 1.86 -7.65 -7.99
C PHE A 259 1.92 -9.14 -7.69
N CYS A 260 2.10 -10.00 -8.68
CA CYS A 260 2.37 -11.42 -8.41
C CYS A 260 3.65 -11.58 -7.56
N GLY A 261 4.67 -10.74 -7.78
CA GLY A 261 5.87 -10.68 -6.94
C GLY A 261 5.57 -10.26 -5.50
N THR A 262 4.67 -9.28 -5.29
CA THR A 262 4.29 -8.87 -3.92
C THR A 262 3.63 -9.99 -3.14
N LEU A 263 2.85 -10.84 -3.81
CA LEU A 263 2.19 -11.99 -3.16
C LEU A 263 3.18 -13.07 -2.70
N MET A 264 4.36 -13.12 -3.32
CA MET A 264 5.35 -14.18 -3.10
C MET A 264 6.50 -13.79 -2.16
N THR A 265 6.46 -12.60 -1.55
CA THR A 265 7.56 -12.10 -0.71
C THR A 265 7.10 -11.57 0.64
N PRO A 266 7.77 -11.90 1.75
CA PRO A 266 7.51 -11.26 3.03
C PRO A 266 7.95 -9.78 3.05
N MET A 267 8.79 -9.34 2.10
CA MET A 267 9.22 -7.94 1.99
C MET A 267 8.05 -7.00 1.67
N ALA A 268 6.99 -7.50 1.02
CA ALA A 268 5.73 -6.77 0.85
C ALA A 268 4.91 -6.79 2.14
N ALA A 269 5.42 -6.13 3.18
CA ALA A 269 4.91 -6.24 4.54
C ALA A 269 3.44 -5.83 4.68
N ASN A 270 3.00 -4.79 3.96
CA ASN A 270 1.60 -4.35 3.95
C ASN A 270 0.63 -5.40 3.39
N PHE A 271 1.06 -6.26 2.47
CA PHE A 271 0.23 -7.34 1.91
C PHE A 271 0.34 -8.65 2.69
N ASN A 272 1.45 -8.90 3.36
CA ASN A 272 1.77 -10.21 3.89
C ASN A 272 1.97 -10.22 5.42
N ILE A 273 2.76 -9.29 5.96
CA ILE A 273 3.05 -9.24 7.40
C ILE A 273 1.90 -8.58 8.16
N VAL A 274 1.36 -7.47 7.64
CA VAL A 274 0.25 -6.76 8.27
C VAL A 274 -0.98 -7.65 8.43
N PRO A 275 -1.48 -8.34 7.38
CA PRO A 275 -2.59 -9.28 7.55
C PRO A 275 -2.28 -10.41 8.54
N ALA A 276 -1.06 -10.97 8.51
CA ALA A 276 -0.67 -12.01 9.45
C ALA A 276 -0.72 -11.54 10.91
N VAL A 277 -0.31 -10.28 11.16
CA VAL A 277 -0.37 -9.65 12.49
C VAL A 277 -1.81 -9.36 12.91
N LEU A 278 -2.64 -8.80 12.01
CA LEU A 278 -4.03 -8.46 12.30
C LEU A 278 -4.91 -9.69 12.55
N LEU A 279 -4.57 -10.82 11.93
CA LEU A 279 -5.25 -12.11 12.11
C LEU A 279 -4.64 -12.97 13.23
N ASP A 280 -3.67 -12.43 13.97
CA ASP A 280 -2.93 -13.14 15.04
C ASP A 280 -2.40 -14.53 14.62
N LEU A 281 -1.90 -14.64 13.36
CA LEU A 281 -1.36 -15.88 12.84
C LEU A 281 -0.03 -16.25 13.53
N LYS A 282 0.10 -17.52 13.93
CA LYS A 282 1.33 -18.04 14.54
C LYS A 282 2.52 -18.02 13.59
N ASP A 283 2.27 -18.35 12.31
CA ASP A 283 3.27 -18.29 11.24
C ASP A 283 3.13 -16.96 10.49
N ARG A 284 4.12 -16.09 10.63
CA ARG A 284 4.15 -14.79 9.93
C ARG A 284 4.19 -14.91 8.41
N ASN A 285 4.67 -16.05 7.90
CA ASN A 285 4.74 -16.31 6.46
C ASN A 285 3.53 -17.09 5.94
N ALA A 286 2.53 -17.37 6.78
CA ALA A 286 1.36 -18.15 6.38
C ALA A 286 0.62 -17.52 5.18
N VAL A 287 0.51 -16.19 5.16
CA VAL A 287 -0.12 -15.45 4.05
C VAL A 287 0.64 -15.68 2.75
N VAL A 288 1.97 -15.52 2.74
CA VAL A 288 2.81 -15.78 1.55
C VAL A 288 2.64 -17.22 1.07
N LYS A 289 2.74 -18.20 1.98
CA LYS A 289 2.61 -19.62 1.63
C LYS A 289 1.29 -19.95 0.96
N MET A 290 0.20 -19.31 1.41
CA MET A 290 -1.13 -19.50 0.81
C MET A 290 -1.30 -18.82 -0.54
N GLN A 291 -0.57 -17.74 -0.80
CA GLN A 291 -0.69 -16.94 -2.03
C GLN A 291 0.19 -17.45 -3.17
N VAL A 292 1.35 -18.05 -2.89
CA VAL A 292 2.30 -18.55 -3.91
C VAL A 292 1.64 -19.46 -4.95
N PRO A 293 0.82 -20.46 -4.57
CA PRO A 293 0.17 -21.35 -5.55
C PRO A 293 -0.77 -20.64 -6.52
N THR A 294 -1.30 -19.48 -6.14
CA THR A 294 -2.15 -18.64 -7.01
C THR A 294 -1.32 -17.63 -7.80
N ALA A 295 -0.29 -17.08 -7.19
CA ALA A 295 0.55 -16.04 -7.79
C ALA A 295 1.35 -16.56 -8.99
N LEU A 296 1.86 -17.80 -8.93
CA LEU A 296 2.65 -18.38 -10.02
C LEU A 296 1.86 -18.58 -11.31
N PRO A 297 0.68 -19.25 -11.31
CA PRO A 297 -0.16 -19.35 -12.51
C PRO A 297 -0.62 -17.98 -13.03
N LEU A 298 -0.94 -17.04 -12.13
CA LEU A 298 -1.34 -15.69 -12.50
C LEU A 298 -0.18 -14.91 -13.16
N LEU A 299 1.05 -15.10 -12.70
CA LEU A 299 2.23 -14.52 -13.35
C LEU A 299 2.41 -15.06 -14.77
N GLY A 300 2.26 -16.39 -14.95
CA GLY A 300 2.28 -17.02 -16.26
C GLY A 300 1.17 -16.48 -17.20
N PHE A 301 -0.03 -16.29 -16.65
CA PHE A 301 -1.14 -15.69 -17.37
C PHE A 301 -0.84 -14.23 -17.78
N ASN A 302 -0.31 -13.42 -16.88
CA ASN A 302 0.06 -12.02 -17.17
C ASN A 302 1.13 -11.94 -18.27
N ILE A 303 2.14 -12.81 -18.24
CA ILE A 303 3.16 -12.90 -19.29
C ILE A 303 2.50 -13.24 -20.65
N ALA A 304 1.65 -14.25 -20.68
CA ALA A 304 0.90 -14.61 -21.89
C ALA A 304 0.01 -13.46 -22.37
N LEU A 305 -0.67 -12.78 -21.45
CA LEU A 305 -1.54 -11.64 -21.75
C LEU A 305 -0.76 -10.47 -22.35
N ILE A 306 0.45 -10.14 -21.83
CA ILE A 306 1.32 -9.13 -22.45
C ILE A 306 1.65 -9.55 -23.88
N TYR A 307 2.03 -10.83 -24.10
CA TYR A 307 2.43 -11.32 -25.40
C TYR A 307 1.30 -11.24 -26.46
N TRP A 308 0.05 -11.47 -26.07
CA TRP A 308 -1.06 -11.49 -27.03
C TRP A 308 -1.81 -10.16 -27.12
N ALA A 309 -1.87 -9.38 -26.04
CA ALA A 309 -2.67 -8.17 -26.04
C ALA A 309 -1.87 -6.90 -26.32
N ALA A 310 -0.54 -6.92 -26.17
CA ALA A 310 0.30 -5.77 -26.48
C ALA A 310 0.73 -5.75 -27.95
N PHE A 311 0.68 -6.88 -28.64
CA PHE A 311 1.14 -7.07 -30.02
C PHE A 311 0.06 -7.67 -30.89
#